data_7c168bec7595b319107df6c7536e0bf3
#
_entry.id   7c168bec7595b319107df6c7536e0bf3
#
_cell.length_a   1.000
_cell.length_b   1.000
_cell.length_c   1.000
_cell.angle_alpha   90.00
_cell.angle_beta   90.00
_cell.angle_gamma   90.00
#
_symmetry.space_group_name_H-M   'P 1'
#
loop_
_entity.id
_entity.type
_entity.pdbx_description
1 polymer ?
#
loop_
_entity_poly.entity_id
_entity_poly.type
_entity_poly.pdbx_seq_one_letter_code
_entity_poly.pdbx_strand_id
1 'polypeptide(L)'
;SASSAASDVYKRQGLGLVFMLPFFLRLNIADFQSARFGLHAIRGVLHAGGVMCWFYAMSRIPIAEVTAIDFTAPVFATIGAALFLSEKVRLRRILAVLIGLLGALIIIRPGIVAIELGALLMLIAAPLFAISDLMSKVLTRKETGPALVAYLSVFVTLTIMIPALFVWREPVSYTHLRAHETVL
;
A
#
# COMPACT_ATOMS: atom_id res chain seq x y z
N SER A 1 -22.38 -17.59 -10.88
CA SER A 1 -22.98 -16.53 -11.70
C SER A 1 -22.30 -15.19 -11.35
N ALA A 2 -22.08 -14.30 -12.34
CA ALA A 2 -21.43 -13.01 -12.15
C ALA A 2 -22.18 -12.11 -11.13
N SER A 3 -23.49 -12.27 -11.03
CA SER A 3 -24.36 -11.61 -10.04
C SER A 3 -24.01 -11.99 -8.59
N SER A 4 -23.66 -13.25 -8.35
CA SER A 4 -23.23 -13.72 -7.02
C SER A 4 -21.90 -13.08 -6.60
N ALA A 5 -20.91 -13.06 -7.50
CA ALA A 5 -19.61 -12.49 -7.22
C ALA A 5 -19.68 -10.97 -6.94
N ALA A 6 -20.46 -10.22 -7.71
CA ALA A 6 -20.70 -8.79 -7.46
C ALA A 6 -21.39 -8.57 -6.10
N SER A 7 -22.42 -9.35 -5.79
CA SER A 7 -23.11 -9.31 -4.48
C SER A 7 -22.15 -9.56 -3.32
N ASP A 8 -21.22 -10.52 -3.48
CA ASP A 8 -20.25 -10.84 -2.42
C ASP A 8 -19.20 -9.74 -2.21
N VAL A 9 -18.79 -9.04 -3.28
CA VAL A 9 -17.90 -7.87 -3.19
C VAL A 9 -18.59 -6.73 -2.44
N TYR A 10 -19.84 -6.39 -2.78
CA TYR A 10 -20.58 -5.34 -2.07
C TYR A 10 -20.84 -5.68 -0.61
N LYS A 11 -21.13 -6.95 -0.29
CA LYS A 11 -21.29 -7.41 1.09
C LYS A 11 -19.99 -7.25 1.89
N ARG A 12 -18.84 -7.63 1.32
CA ARG A 12 -17.52 -7.48 1.97
C ARG A 12 -17.19 -6.01 2.19
N GLN A 13 -17.43 -5.14 1.21
CA GLN A 13 -17.21 -3.70 1.36
C GLN A 13 -18.16 -3.09 2.38
N GLY A 14 -19.45 -3.47 2.36
CA GLY A 14 -20.42 -3.03 3.36
C GLY A 14 -20.03 -3.44 4.78
N LEU A 15 -19.61 -4.69 4.97
CA LEU A 15 -19.10 -5.17 6.25
C LEU A 15 -17.85 -4.40 6.70
N GLY A 16 -16.91 -4.14 5.78
CA GLY A 16 -15.72 -3.35 6.07
C GLY A 16 -16.06 -1.93 6.55
N LEU A 17 -17.03 -1.28 5.92
CA LEU A 17 -17.53 0.04 6.34
C LEU A 17 -18.22 -0.02 7.71
N VAL A 18 -19.03 -1.05 7.97
CA VAL A 18 -19.68 -1.25 9.29
C VAL A 18 -18.64 -1.45 10.40
N PHE A 19 -17.59 -2.24 10.14
CA PHE A 19 -16.49 -2.41 11.10
C PHE A 19 -15.67 -1.14 11.30
N MET A 20 -15.55 -0.29 10.28
CA MET A 20 -14.88 1.02 10.39
C MET A 20 -15.74 2.11 11.03
N LEU A 21 -17.08 1.93 11.04
CA LEU A 21 -18.02 2.92 11.57
C LEU A 21 -17.72 3.36 13.01
N PRO A 22 -17.51 2.45 13.99
CA PRO A 22 -17.19 2.84 15.37
C PRO A 22 -15.86 3.58 15.47
N PHE A 23 -14.94 3.35 14.53
CA PHE A 23 -13.68 4.07 14.45
C PHE A 23 -13.90 5.50 13.92
N PHE A 24 -14.71 5.68 12.89
CA PHE A 24 -15.07 7.01 12.37
C PHE A 24 -15.92 7.82 13.37
N LEU A 25 -16.82 7.17 14.08
CA LEU A 25 -17.67 7.84 15.12
C LEU A 25 -16.84 8.31 16.33
N ARG A 26 -15.68 7.76 16.57
CA ARG A 26 -14.75 8.19 17.63
C ARG A 26 -13.76 9.27 17.19
N LEU A 27 -13.75 9.63 15.90
CA LEU A 27 -12.95 10.75 15.39
C LEU A 27 -13.58 12.05 15.84
N ASN A 28 -12.90 12.76 16.73
CA ASN A 28 -13.27 14.13 17.09
C ASN A 28 -12.74 15.10 16.01
N ILE A 29 -13.48 16.15 15.71
CA ILE A 29 -13.03 17.23 14.80
C ILE A 29 -11.70 17.80 15.30
N ALA A 30 -11.46 17.82 16.61
CA ALA A 30 -10.21 18.21 17.22
C ALA A 30 -9.00 17.34 16.80
N ASP A 31 -9.23 16.07 16.44
CA ASP A 31 -8.17 15.17 15.96
C ASP A 31 -7.64 15.56 14.57
N PHE A 32 -8.41 16.36 13.81
CA PHE A 32 -8.01 16.89 12.50
C PHE A 32 -7.26 18.24 12.58
N GLN A 33 -7.02 18.78 13.77
CA GLN A 33 -6.21 19.98 13.99
C GLN A 33 -4.73 19.63 14.20
N SER A 34 -4.15 18.90 13.24
CA SER A 34 -2.71 18.60 13.31
C SER A 34 -1.87 19.84 13.01
N ALA A 35 -0.99 20.18 13.92
CA ALA A 35 0.05 21.20 13.69
C ALA A 35 1.08 20.77 12.63
N ARG A 36 1.02 19.51 12.16
CA ARG A 36 1.99 18.89 11.25
C ARG A 36 1.36 18.46 9.92
N PHE A 37 0.38 19.21 9.45
CA PHE A 37 -0.34 18.94 8.19
C PHE A 37 0.60 18.64 7.00
N GLY A 38 1.70 19.42 6.86
CA GLY A 38 2.69 19.18 5.81
C GLY A 38 3.35 17.80 5.88
N LEU A 39 3.60 17.29 7.10
CA LEU A 39 4.18 15.95 7.28
C LEU A 39 3.18 14.85 6.88
N HIS A 40 1.89 15.02 7.18
CA HIS A 40 0.84 14.12 6.71
C HIS A 40 0.70 14.13 5.19
N ALA A 41 0.77 15.31 4.57
CA ALA A 41 0.69 15.46 3.12
C ALA A 41 1.86 14.72 2.43
N ILE A 42 3.10 14.98 2.85
CA ILE A 42 4.29 14.31 2.30
C ILE A 42 4.18 12.78 2.51
N ARG A 43 3.80 12.34 3.71
CA ARG A 43 3.60 10.93 4.03
C ARG A 43 2.56 10.29 3.10
N GLY A 44 1.42 10.97 2.88
CA GLY A 44 0.35 10.48 2.02
C GLY A 44 0.77 10.38 0.55
N VAL A 45 1.49 11.39 0.03
CA VAL A 45 2.01 11.39 -1.34
C VAL A 45 3.03 10.26 -1.55
N LEU A 46 3.98 10.10 -0.62
CA LEU A 46 4.97 9.01 -0.69
C LEU A 46 4.29 7.63 -0.63
N HIS A 47 3.33 7.46 0.27
CA HIS A 47 2.57 6.21 0.38
C HIS A 47 1.77 5.93 -0.89
N ALA A 48 1.09 6.94 -1.45
CA ALA A 48 0.35 6.81 -2.70
C ALA A 48 1.27 6.44 -3.87
N GLY A 49 2.46 7.03 -3.97
CA GLY A 49 3.49 6.65 -4.94
C GLY A 49 3.89 5.18 -4.81
N GLY A 50 4.13 4.72 -3.58
CA GLY A 50 4.39 3.31 -3.29
C GLY A 50 3.24 2.40 -3.73
N VAL A 51 2.00 2.77 -3.43
CA VAL A 51 0.78 2.03 -3.84
C VAL A 51 0.66 1.95 -5.36
N MET A 52 0.90 3.03 -6.08
CA MET A 52 0.86 3.03 -7.56
C MET A 52 1.92 2.10 -8.15
N CYS A 53 3.15 2.16 -7.65
CA CYS A 53 4.23 1.24 -8.06
C CYS A 53 3.88 -0.21 -7.75
N TRP A 54 3.31 -0.48 -6.58
CA TRP A 54 2.89 -1.80 -6.14
C TRP A 54 1.78 -2.38 -7.04
N PHE A 55 0.73 -1.61 -7.35
CA PHE A 55 -0.32 -2.05 -8.28
C PHE A 55 0.21 -2.29 -9.68
N TYR A 56 1.12 -1.43 -10.17
CA TYR A 56 1.76 -1.66 -11.47
C TYR A 56 2.56 -2.97 -11.45
N ALA A 57 3.36 -3.21 -10.41
CA ALA A 57 4.12 -4.45 -10.27
C ALA A 57 3.19 -5.68 -10.30
N MET A 58 2.09 -5.66 -9.51
CA MET A 58 1.10 -6.74 -9.50
C MET A 58 0.46 -7.02 -10.86
N SER A 59 0.42 -6.03 -11.75
CA SER A 59 -0.11 -6.22 -13.11
C SER A 59 0.89 -6.83 -14.10
N ARG A 60 2.18 -6.93 -13.71
CA ARG A 60 3.28 -7.30 -14.62
C ARG A 60 4.05 -8.53 -14.18
N ILE A 61 4.23 -8.73 -12.89
CA ILE A 61 4.99 -9.84 -12.33
C ILE A 61 4.13 -10.68 -11.39
N PRO A 62 4.49 -11.96 -11.16
CA PRO A 62 3.78 -12.85 -10.25
C PRO A 62 3.68 -12.26 -8.84
N ILE A 63 2.54 -12.42 -8.18
CA ILE A 63 2.30 -11.89 -6.84
C ILE A 63 3.31 -12.40 -5.80
N ALA A 64 3.86 -13.60 -6.01
CA ALA A 64 4.93 -14.14 -5.18
C ALA A 64 6.21 -13.31 -5.24
N GLU A 65 6.57 -12.81 -6.42
CA GLU A 65 7.72 -11.93 -6.60
C GLU A 65 7.46 -10.55 -5.99
N VAL A 66 6.26 -9.98 -6.22
CA VAL A 66 5.85 -8.72 -5.59
C VAL A 66 6.00 -8.80 -4.08
N THR A 67 5.47 -9.86 -3.47
CA THR A 67 5.54 -10.10 -2.03
C THR A 67 6.98 -10.28 -1.55
N ALA A 68 7.80 -11.01 -2.31
CA ALA A 68 9.20 -11.22 -1.97
C ALA A 68 9.99 -9.90 -1.97
N ILE A 69 9.77 -9.03 -2.97
CA ILE A 69 10.42 -7.71 -3.01
C ILE A 69 9.91 -6.83 -1.87
N ASP A 70 8.63 -6.91 -1.49
CA ASP A 70 8.07 -6.15 -0.38
C ASP A 70 8.77 -6.44 0.96
N PHE A 71 9.28 -7.65 1.16
CA PHE A 71 10.12 -7.98 2.31
C PHE A 71 11.43 -7.17 2.40
N THR A 72 11.79 -6.40 1.37
CA THR A 72 12.89 -5.43 1.46
C THR A 72 12.49 -4.16 2.22
N ALA A 73 11.20 -3.83 2.35
CA ALA A 73 10.72 -2.66 3.08
C ALA A 73 11.19 -2.61 4.55
N PRO A 74 11.18 -3.70 5.33
CA PRO A 74 11.77 -3.72 6.68
C PRO A 74 13.27 -3.37 6.73
N VAL A 75 14.01 -3.63 5.65
CA VAL A 75 15.43 -3.25 5.53
C VAL A 75 15.53 -1.74 5.53
N PHE A 76 14.81 -1.07 4.62
CA PHE A 76 14.77 0.38 4.50
C PHE A 76 14.23 1.04 5.78
N ALA A 77 13.17 0.48 6.38
CA ALA A 77 12.63 0.96 7.65
C ALA A 77 13.63 0.84 8.80
N THR A 78 14.44 -0.21 8.82
CA THR A 78 15.47 -0.41 9.87
C THR A 78 16.61 0.56 9.70
N ILE A 79 17.11 0.73 8.49
CA ILE A 79 18.18 1.71 8.16
C ILE A 79 17.67 3.12 8.46
N GLY A 80 16.48 3.47 8.01
CA GLY A 80 15.89 4.79 8.24
C GLY A 80 15.66 5.07 9.73
N ALA A 81 15.21 4.08 10.51
CA ALA A 81 15.05 4.24 11.96
C ALA A 81 16.39 4.49 12.67
N ALA A 82 17.46 3.81 12.25
CA ALA A 82 18.79 4.04 12.80
C ALA A 82 19.34 5.43 12.46
N LEU A 83 19.19 5.85 11.18
CA LEU A 83 19.77 7.10 10.70
C LEU A 83 18.97 8.34 11.15
N PHE A 84 17.64 8.31 11.01
CA PHE A 84 16.79 9.49 11.23
C PHE A 84 16.21 9.57 12.65
N LEU A 85 15.98 8.42 13.30
CA LEU A 85 15.41 8.37 14.64
C LEU A 85 16.46 8.07 15.71
N SER A 86 17.72 7.86 15.34
CA SER A 86 18.84 7.48 16.25
C SER A 86 18.50 6.26 17.12
N GLU A 87 17.69 5.34 16.59
CA GLU A 87 17.31 4.14 17.33
C GLU A 87 18.42 3.09 17.30
N LYS A 88 18.69 2.51 18.46
CA LYS A 88 19.60 1.37 18.55
C LYS A 88 18.94 0.15 17.92
N VAL A 89 19.49 -0.33 16.79
CA VAL A 89 18.99 -1.52 16.11
C VAL A 89 19.40 -2.75 16.92
N ARG A 90 18.41 -3.49 17.41
CA ARG A 90 18.67 -4.73 18.16
C ARG A 90 19.05 -5.87 17.21
N LEU A 91 19.99 -6.73 17.63
CA LEU A 91 20.45 -7.88 16.84
C LEU A 91 19.30 -8.74 16.29
N ARG A 92 18.24 -8.96 17.08
CA ARG A 92 17.04 -9.71 16.64
C ARG A 92 16.39 -9.09 15.41
N ARG A 93 16.35 -7.76 15.31
CA ARG A 93 15.78 -7.05 14.15
C ARG A 93 16.68 -7.21 12.93
N ILE A 94 17.99 -7.13 13.12
CA ILE A 94 18.97 -7.38 12.03
C ILE A 94 18.81 -8.78 11.47
N LEU A 95 18.77 -9.79 12.36
CA LEU A 95 18.60 -11.18 11.95
C LEU A 95 17.28 -11.41 11.19
N ALA A 96 16.16 -10.84 11.67
CA ALA A 96 14.88 -10.95 10.99
C ALA A 96 14.91 -10.32 9.59
N VAL A 97 15.53 -9.16 9.45
CA VAL A 97 15.73 -8.47 8.16
C VAL A 97 16.60 -9.31 7.22
N LEU A 98 17.71 -9.88 7.70
CA LEU A 98 18.59 -10.72 6.89
C LEU A 98 17.87 -11.99 6.41
N ILE A 99 17.12 -12.64 7.28
CA ILE A 99 16.34 -13.85 6.91
C ILE A 99 15.28 -13.49 5.86
N GLY A 100 14.55 -12.38 6.04
CA GLY A 100 13.56 -11.93 5.06
C GLY A 100 14.19 -11.59 3.71
N LEU A 101 15.35 -10.90 3.71
CA LEU A 101 16.08 -10.56 2.50
C LEU A 101 16.61 -11.81 1.78
N LEU A 102 17.13 -12.79 2.51
CA LEU A 102 17.55 -14.08 1.93
C LEU A 102 16.37 -14.81 1.30
N GLY A 103 15.21 -14.84 1.95
CA GLY A 103 13.99 -15.41 1.39
C GLY A 103 13.58 -14.70 0.08
N ALA A 104 13.62 -13.38 0.05
CA ALA A 104 13.34 -12.59 -1.14
C ALA A 104 14.31 -12.91 -2.29
N LEU A 105 15.60 -12.99 -2.02
CA LEU A 105 16.64 -13.33 -3.02
C LEU A 105 16.44 -14.73 -3.62
N ILE A 106 16.04 -15.71 -2.81
CA ILE A 106 15.74 -17.07 -3.27
C ILE A 106 14.55 -17.07 -4.25
N ILE A 107 13.54 -16.24 -4.01
CA ILE A 107 12.35 -16.17 -4.88
C ILE A 107 12.66 -15.40 -6.16
N ILE A 108 13.31 -14.23 -6.06
CA ILE A 108 13.59 -13.35 -7.21
C ILE A 108 14.64 -13.96 -8.15
N ARG A 109 15.58 -14.78 -7.62
CA ARG A 109 16.68 -15.39 -8.41
C ARG A 109 17.38 -14.40 -9.33
N PRO A 110 17.94 -13.29 -8.81
CA PRO A 110 18.56 -12.27 -9.64
C PRO A 110 19.72 -12.87 -10.43
N GLY A 111 19.80 -12.53 -11.73
CA GLY A 111 20.83 -13.03 -12.64
C GLY A 111 20.43 -14.27 -13.47
N ILE A 112 19.33 -14.95 -13.16
CA ILE A 112 18.78 -16.06 -13.95
C ILE A 112 17.64 -15.59 -14.86
N VAL A 113 16.85 -14.62 -14.40
CA VAL A 113 15.71 -14.03 -15.13
C VAL A 113 15.98 -12.54 -15.35
N ALA A 114 15.58 -12.02 -16.51
CA ALA A 114 15.66 -10.58 -16.79
C ALA A 114 14.79 -9.82 -15.77
N ILE A 115 15.34 -8.74 -15.21
CA ILE A 115 14.62 -7.90 -14.26
C ILE A 115 13.55 -7.12 -15.02
N GLU A 116 12.30 -7.43 -14.78
CA GLU A 116 11.17 -6.72 -15.36
C GLU A 116 10.97 -5.34 -14.70
N LEU A 117 10.39 -4.40 -15.45
CA LEU A 117 10.05 -3.07 -14.95
C LEU A 117 9.15 -3.14 -13.68
N GLY A 118 8.29 -4.16 -13.59
CA GLY A 118 7.46 -4.40 -12.40
C GLY A 118 8.29 -4.61 -11.13
N ALA A 119 9.36 -5.41 -11.23
CA ALA A 119 10.26 -5.67 -10.10
C ALA A 119 11.03 -4.40 -9.68
N LEU A 120 11.49 -3.60 -10.65
CA LEU A 120 12.16 -2.32 -10.35
C LEU A 120 11.23 -1.33 -9.65
N LEU A 121 10.00 -1.20 -10.13
CA LEU A 121 9.01 -0.31 -9.50
C LEU A 121 8.63 -0.79 -8.10
N MET A 122 8.54 -2.11 -7.88
CA MET A 122 8.32 -2.64 -6.54
C MET A 122 9.49 -2.37 -5.60
N LEU A 123 10.73 -2.43 -6.11
CA LEU A 123 11.92 -2.08 -5.34
C LEU A 123 11.94 -0.59 -4.95
N ILE A 124 11.35 0.28 -5.80
CA ILE A 124 11.13 1.71 -5.48
C ILE A 124 10.00 1.88 -4.47
N ALA A 125 8.94 1.09 -4.55
CA ALA A 125 7.82 1.16 -3.62
C ALA A 125 8.25 0.86 -2.17
N ALA A 126 9.14 -0.10 -1.97
CA ALA A 126 9.59 -0.52 -0.64
C ALA A 126 10.19 0.64 0.21
N PRO A 127 11.13 1.46 -0.26
CA PRO A 127 11.59 2.61 0.50
C PRO A 127 10.53 3.70 0.67
N LEU A 128 9.61 3.88 -0.29
CA LEU A 128 8.50 4.84 -0.15
C LEU A 128 7.58 4.45 1.00
N PHE A 129 7.22 3.18 1.12
CA PHE A 129 6.47 2.66 2.26
C PHE A 129 7.25 2.81 3.56
N ALA A 130 8.53 2.42 3.56
CA ALA A 130 9.38 2.53 4.74
C ALA A 130 9.49 3.97 5.26
N ILE A 131 9.66 4.96 4.38
CA ILE A 131 9.70 6.38 4.76
C ILE A 131 8.34 6.81 5.32
N SER A 132 7.23 6.44 4.68
CA SER A 132 5.88 6.73 5.17
C SER A 132 5.66 6.15 6.58
N ASP A 133 6.12 4.94 6.85
CA ASP A 133 6.02 4.29 8.16
C ASP A 133 6.89 4.98 9.21
N LEU A 134 8.10 5.41 8.85
CA LEU A 134 8.96 6.19 9.75
C LEU A 134 8.33 7.54 10.10
N MET A 135 7.72 8.22 9.13
CA MET A 135 6.97 9.47 9.38
C MET A 135 5.77 9.20 10.30
N SER A 136 5.06 8.09 10.10
CA SER A 136 4.01 7.64 11.00
C SER A 136 4.49 7.50 12.42
N LYS A 137 5.64 6.85 12.62
CA LYS A 137 6.25 6.66 13.94
C LYS A 137 6.62 7.99 14.63
N VAL A 138 7.03 9.01 13.88
CA VAL A 138 7.28 10.35 14.42
C VAL A 138 5.98 11.03 14.81
N LEU A 139 4.92 10.87 14.02
CA LEU A 139 3.61 11.47 14.24
C LEU A 139 2.90 10.85 15.44
N THR A 140 3.00 9.52 15.64
CA THR A 140 2.38 8.82 16.78
C THR A 140 2.84 9.30 18.16
N ARG A 141 3.94 10.05 18.22
CA ARG A 141 4.41 10.64 19.48
C ARG A 141 3.53 11.80 19.97
N LYS A 142 2.72 12.40 19.09
CA LYS A 142 1.93 13.60 19.40
C LYS A 142 0.48 13.52 18.94
N GLU A 143 0.14 12.55 18.12
CA GLU A 143 -1.16 12.42 17.48
C GLU A 143 -1.77 11.04 17.71
N THR A 144 -3.08 10.97 17.64
CA THR A 144 -3.83 9.73 17.86
C THR A 144 -3.75 8.82 16.63
N GLY A 145 -3.80 7.49 16.86
CA GLY A 145 -3.82 6.51 15.76
C GLY A 145 -4.94 6.77 14.74
N PRO A 146 -6.18 7.04 15.18
CA PRO A 146 -7.28 7.41 14.30
C PRO A 146 -6.98 8.58 13.38
N ALA A 147 -6.40 9.66 13.89
CA ALA A 147 -6.03 10.82 13.10
C ALA A 147 -5.00 10.47 12.02
N LEU A 148 -3.98 9.66 12.36
CA LEU A 148 -2.97 9.23 11.41
C LEU A 148 -3.56 8.45 10.22
N VAL A 149 -4.51 7.55 10.50
CA VAL A 149 -5.18 6.75 9.47
C VAL A 149 -6.06 7.64 8.60
N ALA A 150 -6.83 8.55 9.21
CA ALA A 150 -7.72 9.45 8.49
C ALA A 150 -6.93 10.37 7.52
N TYR A 151 -5.88 11.02 8.01
CA TYR A 151 -5.01 11.85 7.16
C TYR A 151 -4.36 11.05 6.03
N LEU A 152 -3.84 9.85 6.32
CA LEU A 152 -3.27 8.99 5.29
C LEU A 152 -4.29 8.66 4.22
N SER A 153 -5.49 8.24 4.61
CA SER A 153 -6.57 7.88 3.68
C SER A 153 -6.96 9.05 2.78
N VAL A 154 -7.10 10.25 3.35
CA VAL A 154 -7.43 11.47 2.59
C VAL A 154 -6.34 11.79 1.57
N PHE A 155 -5.08 11.87 2.01
CA PHE A 155 -3.99 12.25 1.11
C PHE A 155 -3.68 11.19 0.05
N VAL A 156 -3.77 9.90 0.39
CA VAL A 156 -3.61 8.81 -0.57
C VAL A 156 -4.72 8.86 -1.61
N THR A 157 -5.97 9.03 -1.18
CA THR A 157 -7.12 9.14 -2.10
C THR A 157 -6.98 10.32 -3.04
N LEU A 158 -6.66 11.50 -2.52
CA LEU A 158 -6.45 12.71 -3.34
C LEU A 158 -5.31 12.53 -4.35
N THR A 159 -4.19 11.93 -3.92
CA THR A 159 -3.03 11.72 -4.78
C THR A 159 -3.32 10.71 -5.89
N ILE A 160 -4.00 9.60 -5.58
CA ILE A 160 -4.32 8.56 -6.57
C ILE A 160 -5.47 9.01 -7.49
N MET A 161 -6.39 9.84 -7.01
CA MET A 161 -7.50 10.36 -7.80
C MET A 161 -7.01 11.16 -9.02
N ILE A 162 -5.92 11.91 -8.88
CA ILE A 162 -5.37 12.72 -9.99
C ILE A 162 -5.05 11.86 -11.22
N PRO A 163 -4.16 10.86 -11.17
CA PRO A 163 -3.89 10.00 -12.31
C PRO A 163 -5.09 9.13 -12.72
N ALA A 164 -5.94 8.74 -11.75
CA ALA A 164 -7.14 7.97 -12.05
C ALA A 164 -8.10 8.73 -12.98
N LEU A 165 -8.27 10.03 -12.80
CA LEU A 165 -9.12 10.87 -13.67
C LEU A 165 -8.61 10.94 -15.12
N PHE A 166 -7.29 10.85 -15.34
CA PHE A 166 -6.69 10.84 -16.69
C PHE A 166 -6.74 9.47 -17.39
N VAL A 167 -6.79 8.39 -16.61
CA VAL A 167 -6.77 7.01 -17.13
C VAL A 167 -8.14 6.35 -17.03
N TRP A 168 -9.15 7.07 -16.53
CA TRP A 168 -10.50 6.55 -16.36
C TRP A 168 -11.05 6.02 -17.68
N ARG A 169 -11.30 4.72 -17.74
CA ARG A 169 -12.09 4.08 -18.80
C ARG A 169 -13.36 3.56 -18.16
N GLU A 170 -14.49 3.87 -18.77
CA GLU A 170 -15.76 3.35 -18.29
C GLU A 170 -15.69 1.80 -18.24
N PRO A 171 -16.14 1.19 -17.13
CA PRO A 171 -16.22 -0.26 -17.05
C PRO A 171 -17.19 -0.75 -18.11
N VAL A 172 -16.65 -1.41 -19.15
CA VAL A 172 -17.47 -2.01 -20.20
C VAL A 172 -18.30 -3.11 -19.56
N SER A 173 -19.62 -2.96 -19.59
CA SER A 173 -20.55 -3.98 -19.09
C SER A 173 -20.48 -5.19 -20.03
N TYR A 174 -19.71 -6.20 -19.66
CA TYR A 174 -19.62 -7.48 -20.42
C TYR A 174 -20.88 -8.32 -20.34
N THR A 175 -22.01 -7.77 -19.89
CA THR A 175 -23.28 -8.50 -19.77
C THR A 175 -23.94 -8.84 -21.11
N HIS A 176 -23.52 -8.22 -22.23
CA HIS A 176 -24.14 -8.45 -23.53
C HIS A 176 -23.44 -9.47 -24.44
N LEU A 177 -22.20 -9.90 -24.14
CA LEU A 177 -21.46 -10.79 -25.04
C LEU A 177 -21.68 -12.29 -24.80
N ARG A 178 -22.36 -12.69 -23.71
CA ARG A 178 -22.65 -14.11 -23.43
C ARG A 178 -24.00 -14.61 -23.89
N ALA A 179 -24.84 -13.75 -24.46
CA ALA A 179 -26.17 -14.16 -24.94
C ALA A 179 -26.17 -14.77 -26.34
N HIS A 180 -25.07 -14.70 -27.09
CA HIS A 180 -24.99 -15.20 -28.47
C HIS A 180 -24.24 -16.53 -28.67
N GLU A 181 -23.59 -17.08 -27.64
CA GLU A 181 -22.81 -18.32 -27.77
C GLU A 181 -23.53 -19.60 -27.30
N THR A 182 -24.82 -19.53 -26.96
CA THR A 182 -25.60 -20.72 -26.54
C THR A 182 -26.70 -21.13 -27.50
N VAL A 183 -26.63 -20.71 -28.77
CA VAL A 183 -27.55 -21.18 -29.81
C VAL A 183 -26.74 -21.60 -31.03
N LEU A 184 -26.08 -22.74 -30.96
CA LEU A 184 -25.76 -23.68 -32.07
C LEU A 184 -25.49 -25.05 -31.48
#